data_af04848435c81c7a66472cb975ee4d81
#
_entry.id   af04848435c81c7a66472cb975ee4d81
#
_cell.length_a   1.000
_cell.length_b   1.000
_cell.length_c   1.000
_cell.angle_alpha   90.00
_cell.angle_beta   90.00
_cell.angle_gamma   90.00
#
_symmetry.space_group_name_H-M   'P 1'
#
loop_
_entity.id
_entity.type
_entity.pdbx_description
1 polymer ?
#
loop_
_entity_poly.entity_id
_entity_poly.type
_entity_poly.pdbx_seq_one_letter_code
_entity_poly.pdbx_strand_id
1 'polypeptide(L)'
;MSAPQTTTSKPIKPRSVSVLGSTGSIGCNTLDLIARNLEHFSVVALTGNRNVQLLAEQARIFRPELVVVATESSYMDLKKELSGTNIRIAAGDQALEEAANLNSDLVMAGIVGIAGLKPTITAIRRGATVALANKECLVCAGNLLFNEL
;
A
#
# COMPACT_ATOMS: atom_id res chain seq x y z
N MET A 1 -25.42 -9.12 -43.53
CA MET A 1 -24.23 -9.39 -42.71
C MET A 1 -23.86 -8.14 -41.96
N SER A 2 -24.12 -8.12 -40.67
CA SER A 2 -23.64 -7.02 -39.84
C SER A 2 -22.17 -7.27 -39.50
N ALA A 3 -21.31 -6.29 -39.77
CA ALA A 3 -19.91 -6.34 -39.33
C ALA A 3 -19.85 -6.47 -37.80
N PRO A 4 -18.92 -7.27 -37.24
CA PRO A 4 -18.77 -7.32 -35.79
C PRO A 4 -18.46 -5.91 -35.30
N GLN A 5 -19.34 -5.42 -34.42
CA GLN A 5 -19.06 -4.17 -33.74
C GLN A 5 -17.86 -4.39 -32.85
N THR A 6 -16.72 -3.85 -33.24
CA THR A 6 -15.59 -3.70 -32.32
C THR A 6 -16.05 -2.74 -31.21
N THR A 7 -16.48 -3.31 -30.11
CA THR A 7 -16.63 -2.53 -28.88
C THR A 7 -15.24 -2.04 -28.50
N THR A 8 -14.92 -0.80 -28.85
CA THR A 8 -13.77 -0.11 -28.27
C THR A 8 -14.04 -0.01 -26.77
N SER A 9 -13.51 -0.96 -26.00
CA SER A 9 -13.51 -0.84 -24.55
C SER A 9 -12.74 0.42 -24.21
N LYS A 10 -13.38 1.35 -23.47
CA LYS A 10 -12.67 2.49 -22.90
C LYS A 10 -11.47 1.96 -22.11
N PRO A 11 -10.27 2.58 -22.24
CA PRO A 11 -9.14 2.18 -21.42
C PRO A 11 -9.55 2.24 -19.95
N ILE A 12 -9.50 1.11 -19.27
CA ILE A 12 -9.83 1.01 -17.84
C ILE A 12 -8.69 1.72 -17.11
N LYS A 13 -9.02 2.81 -16.39
CA LYS A 13 -8.06 3.47 -15.51
C LYS A 13 -7.64 2.47 -14.42
N PRO A 14 -6.34 2.20 -14.22
CA PRO A 14 -5.90 1.33 -13.16
C PRO A 14 -6.40 1.81 -11.79
N ARG A 15 -6.85 0.88 -10.95
CA ARG A 15 -7.13 1.20 -9.55
C ARG A 15 -5.81 1.41 -8.82
N SER A 16 -5.74 2.48 -8.07
CA SER A 16 -4.55 2.80 -7.27
C SER A 16 -4.61 2.08 -5.92
N VAL A 17 -3.49 1.50 -5.52
CA VAL A 17 -3.39 0.67 -4.33
C VAL A 17 -2.23 1.14 -3.46
N SER A 18 -2.51 1.32 -2.17
CA SER A 18 -1.47 1.47 -1.15
C SER A 18 -1.36 0.15 -0.39
N VAL A 19 -0.16 -0.41 -0.30
CA VAL A 19 0.08 -1.67 0.39
C VAL A 19 0.84 -1.39 1.68
N LEU A 20 0.13 -1.45 2.79
CA LEU A 20 0.70 -1.27 4.12
C LEU A 20 1.20 -2.62 4.63
N GLY A 21 2.49 -2.69 4.96
CA GLY A 21 3.13 -3.95 5.31
C GLY A 21 3.50 -4.78 4.08
N SER A 22 4.05 -4.14 3.06
CA SER A 22 4.32 -4.77 1.75
C SER A 22 5.38 -5.88 1.81
N THR A 23 6.25 -5.87 2.80
CA THR A 23 7.32 -6.86 2.96
C THR A 23 6.88 -8.11 3.75
N GLY A 24 5.70 -8.09 4.36
CA GLY A 24 5.12 -9.26 5.00
C GLY A 24 4.51 -10.23 3.99
N SER A 25 4.05 -11.40 4.46
CA SER A 25 3.52 -12.44 3.58
C SER A 25 2.30 -11.98 2.79
N ILE A 26 1.36 -11.30 3.43
CA ILE A 26 0.16 -10.76 2.77
C ILE A 26 0.55 -9.68 1.76
N GLY A 27 1.44 -8.77 2.14
CA GLY A 27 1.92 -7.71 1.26
C GLY A 27 2.64 -8.26 0.03
N CYS A 28 3.52 -9.24 0.20
CA CYS A 28 4.21 -9.90 -0.91
C CYS A 28 3.23 -10.59 -1.86
N ASN A 29 2.24 -11.30 -1.32
CA ASN A 29 1.21 -11.96 -2.14
C ASN A 29 0.36 -10.94 -2.90
N THR A 30 0.02 -9.82 -2.25
CA THR A 30 -0.72 -8.72 -2.89
C THR A 30 0.07 -8.12 -4.05
N LEU A 31 1.35 -7.84 -3.85
CA LEU A 31 2.20 -7.29 -4.90
C LEU A 31 2.42 -8.28 -6.04
N ASP A 32 2.50 -9.56 -5.75
CA ASP A 32 2.59 -10.60 -6.79
C ASP A 32 1.34 -10.60 -7.69
N LEU A 33 0.16 -10.48 -7.09
CA LEU A 33 -1.08 -10.36 -7.86
C LEU A 33 -1.13 -9.07 -8.67
N ILE A 34 -0.69 -7.95 -8.11
CA ILE A 34 -0.63 -6.68 -8.83
C ILE A 34 0.35 -6.76 -10.01
N ALA A 35 1.51 -7.39 -9.81
CA ALA A 35 2.52 -7.55 -10.86
C ALA A 35 1.98 -8.32 -12.08
N ARG A 36 1.05 -9.24 -11.86
CA ARG A 36 0.40 -10.01 -12.93
C ARG A 36 -0.75 -9.25 -13.59
N ASN A 37 -1.16 -8.11 -13.04
CA ASN A 37 -2.32 -7.34 -13.49
C ASN A 37 -2.02 -5.83 -13.53
N LEU A 38 -0.86 -5.45 -14.02
CA LEU A 38 -0.41 -4.04 -14.04
C LEU A 38 -1.30 -3.11 -14.87
N GLU A 39 -2.07 -3.65 -15.79
CA GLU A 39 -3.06 -2.89 -16.57
C GLU A 39 -4.28 -2.50 -15.72
N HIS A 40 -4.53 -3.21 -14.61
CA HIS A 40 -5.67 -2.98 -13.74
C HIS A 40 -5.33 -2.29 -12.42
N PHE A 41 -4.05 -2.29 -12.02
CA PHE A 41 -3.60 -1.76 -10.73
C PHE A 41 -2.33 -0.95 -10.86
N SER A 42 -2.25 0.13 -10.08
CA SER A 42 -1.03 0.90 -9.87
C SER A 42 -0.76 1.02 -8.37
N VAL A 43 0.51 1.08 -7.98
CA VAL A 43 0.90 1.17 -6.56
C VAL A 43 1.24 2.61 -6.22
N VAL A 44 0.59 3.14 -5.19
CA VAL A 44 0.78 4.53 -4.72
C VAL A 44 1.75 4.59 -3.56
N ALA A 45 1.62 3.67 -2.60
CA ALA A 45 2.48 3.63 -1.43
C ALA A 45 2.83 2.20 -1.03
N LEU A 46 4.03 2.05 -0.51
CA LEU A 46 4.52 0.81 0.09
C LEU A 46 5.07 1.12 1.47
N THR A 47 4.78 0.27 2.44
CA THR A 47 5.40 0.39 3.76
C THR A 47 6.01 -0.93 4.20
N GLY A 48 7.13 -0.86 4.88
CA GLY A 48 7.80 -1.99 5.50
C GLY A 48 8.30 -1.64 6.87
N ASN A 49 8.78 -2.62 7.64
CA ASN A 49 9.28 -2.39 8.99
C ASN A 49 10.80 -2.30 9.02
N ARG A 50 11.50 -3.39 8.74
CA ARG A 50 12.98 -3.45 8.83
C ARG A 50 13.64 -4.00 7.58
N ASN A 51 12.90 -4.72 6.75
CA ASN A 51 13.45 -5.35 5.54
C ASN A 51 13.62 -4.33 4.42
N VAL A 52 14.63 -3.49 4.55
CA VAL A 52 14.93 -2.39 3.63
C VAL A 52 15.22 -2.91 2.23
N GLN A 53 15.95 -4.01 2.11
CA GLN A 53 16.32 -4.56 0.79
C GLN A 53 15.09 -4.99 0.00
N LEU A 54 14.18 -5.75 0.61
CA LEU A 54 12.97 -6.19 -0.05
C LEU A 54 12.06 -5.00 -0.37
N LEU A 55 11.92 -4.05 0.56
CA LEU A 55 11.13 -2.85 0.36
C LEU A 55 11.66 -2.02 -0.83
N ALA A 56 12.97 -1.86 -0.92
CA ALA A 56 13.60 -1.15 -2.02
C ALA A 56 13.43 -1.88 -3.37
N GLU A 57 13.54 -3.19 -3.39
CA GLU A 57 13.28 -3.99 -4.59
C GLU A 57 11.84 -3.82 -5.08
N GLN A 58 10.88 -3.89 -4.16
CA GLN A 58 9.46 -3.66 -4.46
C GLN A 58 9.24 -2.24 -5.01
N ALA A 59 9.86 -1.25 -4.39
CA ALA A 59 9.75 0.14 -4.83
C ALA A 59 10.30 0.37 -6.25
N ARG A 60 11.40 -0.27 -6.60
CA ARG A 60 11.97 -0.17 -7.95
C ARG A 60 11.06 -0.81 -9.00
N ILE A 61 10.37 -1.89 -8.65
CA ILE A 61 9.45 -2.58 -9.57
C ILE A 61 8.16 -1.78 -9.76
N PHE A 62 7.54 -1.35 -8.68
CA PHE A 62 6.20 -0.77 -8.70
C PHE A 62 6.18 0.75 -8.79
N ARG A 63 7.27 1.43 -8.51
CA ARG A 63 7.45 2.87 -8.59
C ARG A 63 6.34 3.67 -7.89
N PRO A 64 6.15 3.47 -6.58
CA PRO A 64 5.16 4.22 -5.83
C PRO A 64 5.56 5.67 -5.65
N GLU A 65 4.61 6.51 -5.25
CA GLU A 65 4.90 7.90 -4.87
C GLU A 65 5.65 7.98 -3.54
N LEU A 66 5.31 7.10 -2.60
CA LEU A 66 5.86 7.12 -1.24
C LEU A 66 6.23 5.71 -0.78
N VAL A 67 7.41 5.60 -0.20
CA VAL A 67 7.87 4.38 0.48
C VAL A 67 8.20 4.74 1.93
N VAL A 68 7.66 4.00 2.86
CA VAL A 68 7.85 4.24 4.29
C VAL A 68 8.47 3.02 4.96
N VAL A 69 9.49 3.26 5.74
CA VAL A 69 10.03 2.28 6.68
C VAL A 69 9.59 2.66 8.10
N ALA A 70 8.98 1.74 8.83
CA ALA A 70 8.46 2.02 10.17
C ALA A 70 9.56 2.34 11.17
N THR A 71 10.70 1.66 11.05
CA THR A 71 11.87 1.86 11.93
C THR A 71 12.70 3.05 11.44
N GLU A 72 12.73 4.13 12.21
CA GLU A 72 13.42 5.37 11.83
C GLU A 72 14.92 5.18 11.57
N SER A 73 15.57 4.29 12.32
CA SER A 73 16.99 3.98 12.13
C SER A 73 17.30 3.34 10.77
N SER A 74 16.29 2.83 10.07
CA SER A 74 16.44 2.25 8.74
C SER A 74 16.25 3.25 7.60
N TYR A 75 15.92 4.50 7.91
CA TYR A 75 15.65 5.54 6.89
C TYR A 75 16.85 5.77 5.97
N MET A 76 18.06 5.90 6.53
CA MET A 76 19.26 6.18 5.74
C MET A 76 19.60 5.03 4.80
N ASP A 77 19.42 3.79 5.25
CA ASP A 77 19.63 2.61 4.42
C ASP A 77 18.65 2.57 3.24
N LEU A 78 17.39 2.86 3.51
CA LEU A 78 16.37 2.92 2.46
C LEU A 78 16.67 4.04 1.46
N LYS A 79 17.07 5.20 1.96
CA LYS A 79 17.46 6.34 1.12
C LYS A 79 18.64 6.00 0.20
N LYS A 80 19.61 5.27 0.72
CA LYS A 80 20.76 4.81 -0.06
C LYS A 80 20.33 3.82 -1.15
N GLU A 81 19.50 2.86 -0.80
CA GLU A 81 18.99 1.84 -1.74
C GLU A 81 18.16 2.43 -2.87
N LEU A 82 17.44 3.52 -2.60
CA LEU A 82 16.58 4.19 -3.58
C LEU A 82 17.18 5.46 -4.15
N SER A 83 18.49 5.67 -3.97
CA SER A 83 19.22 6.81 -4.57
C SER A 83 19.10 6.75 -6.09
N GLY A 84 18.92 7.92 -6.73
CA GLY A 84 18.73 8.03 -8.17
C GLY A 84 17.28 7.79 -8.65
N THR A 85 16.37 7.46 -7.75
CA THR A 85 14.94 7.38 -8.05
C THR A 85 14.23 8.66 -7.61
N ASN A 86 13.06 8.94 -8.19
CA ASN A 86 12.21 10.08 -7.79
C ASN A 86 11.21 9.69 -6.69
N ILE A 87 11.40 8.54 -6.06
CA ILE A 87 10.48 8.03 -5.04
C ILE A 87 10.70 8.79 -3.73
N ARG A 88 9.61 9.31 -3.16
CA ARG A 88 9.66 9.95 -1.84
C ARG A 88 9.78 8.90 -0.75
N ILE A 89 10.66 9.13 0.20
CA ILE A 89 10.99 8.21 1.29
C ILE A 89 10.68 8.89 2.61
N ALA A 90 10.09 8.15 3.53
CA ALA A 90 9.82 8.62 4.88
C ALA A 90 9.97 7.47 5.88
N ALA A 91 9.99 7.79 7.16
CA ALA A 91 10.13 6.80 8.23
C ALA A 91 9.30 7.18 9.45
N GLY A 92 8.94 6.19 10.23
CA GLY A 92 8.24 6.37 11.51
C GLY A 92 6.73 6.29 11.43
N ASP A 93 6.08 6.38 12.58
CA ASP A 93 4.63 6.17 12.72
C ASP A 93 3.80 7.20 11.96
N GLN A 94 4.20 8.47 12.00
CA GLN A 94 3.48 9.52 11.26
C GLN A 94 3.56 9.30 9.74
N ALA A 95 4.69 8.79 9.27
CA ALA A 95 4.85 8.47 7.86
C ALA A 95 3.98 7.28 7.42
N LEU A 96 3.75 6.32 8.31
CA LEU A 96 2.80 5.23 8.06
C LEU A 96 1.37 5.77 7.89
N GLU A 97 0.97 6.71 8.73
CA GLU A 97 -0.34 7.36 8.61
C GLU A 97 -0.41 8.18 7.31
N GLU A 98 0.66 8.87 6.94
CA GLU A 98 0.74 9.61 5.68
C GLU A 98 0.53 8.68 4.48
N ALA A 99 1.18 7.51 4.48
CA ALA A 99 1.01 6.51 3.43
C ALA A 99 -0.44 6.06 3.31
N ALA A 100 -1.11 5.83 4.44
CA ALA A 100 -2.53 5.46 4.48
C ALA A 100 -3.44 6.60 4.01
N ASN A 101 -3.01 7.84 4.16
CA ASN A 101 -3.78 9.03 3.81
C ASN A 101 -3.56 9.50 2.36
N LEU A 102 -2.64 8.91 1.62
CA LEU A 102 -2.47 9.23 0.22
C LEU A 102 -3.70 8.85 -0.59
N ASN A 103 -3.95 9.60 -1.66
CA ASN A 103 -5.10 9.37 -2.51
C ASN A 103 -4.92 8.06 -3.31
N SER A 104 -5.43 6.98 -2.76
CA SER A 104 -5.49 5.67 -3.41
C SER A 104 -6.90 5.11 -3.32
N ASP A 105 -7.30 4.33 -4.32
CA ASP A 105 -8.64 3.72 -4.36
C ASP A 105 -8.78 2.60 -3.33
N LEU A 106 -7.72 1.84 -3.15
CA LEU A 106 -7.69 0.66 -2.28
C LEU A 106 -6.48 0.73 -1.35
N VAL A 107 -6.70 0.41 -0.08
CA VAL A 107 -5.63 0.22 0.90
C VAL A 107 -5.65 -1.23 1.36
N MET A 108 -4.55 -1.94 1.11
CA MET A 108 -4.32 -3.27 1.68
C MET A 108 -3.67 -3.10 3.05
N ALA A 109 -4.40 -3.36 4.11
CA ALA A 109 -3.93 -3.22 5.49
C ALA A 109 -3.31 -4.54 5.97
N GLY A 110 -2.02 -4.71 5.69
CA GLY A 110 -1.26 -5.93 5.98
C GLY A 110 -0.22 -5.78 7.09
N ILE A 111 -0.23 -4.67 7.84
CA ILE A 111 0.68 -4.50 8.98
C ILE A 111 0.19 -5.38 10.13
N VAL A 112 1.04 -6.29 10.62
CA VAL A 112 0.70 -7.19 11.72
C VAL A 112 0.70 -6.44 13.05
N GLY A 113 -0.16 -6.88 13.97
CA GLY A 113 -0.25 -6.35 15.32
C GLY A 113 -0.93 -4.99 15.41
N ILE A 114 -0.80 -4.37 16.57
CA ILE A 114 -1.46 -3.10 16.89
C ILE A 114 -0.89 -1.92 16.11
N ALA A 115 0.33 -2.06 15.58
CA ALA A 115 0.96 -1.03 14.75
C ALA A 115 0.17 -0.71 13.48
N GLY A 116 -0.66 -1.64 13.01
CA GLY A 116 -1.51 -1.45 11.84
C GLY A 116 -2.80 -0.66 12.11
N LEU A 117 -3.15 -0.43 13.39
CA LEU A 117 -4.45 0.14 13.76
C LEU A 117 -4.62 1.58 13.29
N LYS A 118 -3.68 2.47 13.64
CA LYS A 118 -3.76 3.90 13.25
C LYS A 118 -3.76 4.11 11.74
N PRO A 119 -2.85 3.51 10.97
CA PRO A 119 -2.91 3.63 9.51
C PRO A 119 -4.23 3.11 8.92
N THR A 120 -4.75 2.00 9.44
CA THR A 120 -6.02 1.44 8.97
C THR A 120 -7.19 2.40 9.24
N ILE A 121 -7.27 2.97 10.44
CA ILE A 121 -8.29 3.97 10.77
C ILE A 121 -8.16 5.21 9.88
N THR A 122 -6.96 5.68 9.64
CA THR A 122 -6.70 6.82 8.74
C THR A 122 -7.25 6.56 7.34
N ALA A 123 -7.02 5.37 6.80
CA ALA A 123 -7.52 4.98 5.48
C ALA A 123 -9.07 4.94 5.47
N ILE A 124 -9.68 4.39 6.51
CA ILE A 124 -11.14 4.31 6.64
C ILE A 124 -11.75 5.71 6.72
N ARG A 125 -11.19 6.59 7.53
CA ARG A 125 -11.68 7.96 7.73
C ARG A 125 -11.69 8.79 6.45
N ARG A 126 -10.71 8.59 5.58
CA ARG A 126 -10.69 9.30 4.29
C ARG A 126 -11.58 8.67 3.21
N GLY A 127 -12.28 7.59 3.53
CA GLY A 127 -13.22 6.95 2.62
C GLY A 127 -12.59 5.97 1.63
N ALA A 128 -11.37 5.50 1.89
CA ALA A 128 -10.74 4.47 1.06
C ALA A 128 -11.45 3.13 1.21
N THR A 129 -11.44 2.33 0.16
CA THR A 129 -11.77 0.91 0.29
C THR A 129 -10.60 0.22 0.98
N VAL A 130 -10.86 -0.44 2.10
CA VAL A 130 -9.81 -1.09 2.90
C VAL A 130 -10.00 -2.60 2.90
N ALA A 131 -8.97 -3.31 2.45
CA ALA A 131 -8.91 -4.76 2.59
C ALA A 131 -8.15 -5.07 3.89
N LEU A 132 -8.87 -5.60 4.88
CA LEU A 132 -8.30 -5.94 6.18
C LEU A 132 -7.71 -7.34 6.14
N ALA A 133 -6.39 -7.44 6.18
CA ALA A 133 -5.68 -8.70 6.31
C ALA A 133 -5.22 -8.95 7.75
N ASN A 134 -5.33 -7.94 8.61
CA ASN A 134 -4.89 -7.98 10.00
C ASN A 134 -6.09 -8.18 10.93
N LYS A 135 -6.28 -9.43 11.39
CA LYS A 135 -7.36 -9.78 12.32
C LYS A 135 -7.21 -9.11 13.69
N GLU A 136 -6.00 -8.77 14.09
CA GLU A 136 -5.75 -8.11 15.39
C GLU A 136 -6.42 -6.74 15.46
N CYS A 137 -6.52 -6.01 14.36
CA CYS A 137 -7.26 -4.75 14.30
C CYS A 137 -8.74 -4.96 14.62
N LEU A 138 -9.34 -6.04 14.13
CA LEU A 138 -10.75 -6.36 14.41
C LEU A 138 -10.94 -6.82 15.86
N VAL A 139 -10.04 -7.63 16.39
CA VAL A 139 -10.15 -8.19 17.74
C VAL A 139 -9.92 -7.13 18.81
N CYS A 140 -8.86 -6.32 18.67
CA CYS A 140 -8.46 -5.33 19.68
C CYS A 140 -9.26 -4.04 19.63
N ALA A 141 -9.82 -3.67 18.51
CA ALA A 141 -10.47 -2.39 18.29
C ALA A 141 -11.75 -2.50 17.47
N GLY A 142 -12.41 -3.65 17.50
CA GLY A 142 -13.59 -3.94 16.67
C GLY A 142 -14.65 -2.86 16.74
N ASN A 143 -15.07 -2.44 17.94
CA ASN A 143 -16.08 -1.41 18.10
C ASN A 143 -15.62 -0.06 17.54
N LEU A 144 -14.36 0.29 17.73
CA LEU A 144 -13.80 1.54 17.21
C LEU A 144 -13.77 1.53 15.68
N LEU A 145 -13.34 0.44 15.07
CA LEU A 145 -13.32 0.30 13.62
C LEU A 145 -14.71 0.36 13.02
N PHE A 146 -15.68 -0.33 13.61
CA PHE A 146 -17.06 -0.30 13.13
C PHE A 146 -17.71 1.07 13.25
N ASN A 147 -17.33 1.86 14.25
CA ASN A 147 -17.82 3.23 14.38
C ASN A 147 -17.24 4.18 13.32
N GLU A 148 -16.09 3.82 12.70
CA GLU A 148 -15.48 4.60 11.63
C GLU A 148 -16.00 4.22 10.23
N LEU A 149 -16.71 3.10 10.11
CA LEU A 149 -17.30 2.66 8.84
C LEU A 149 -18.64 3.35 8.58
#